data_db0cc6c62241a621eda618a6115d06bc
#
_entry.id   db0cc6c62241a621eda618a6115d06bc
#
_cell.length_a   1.000
_cell.length_b   1.000
_cell.length_c   1.000
_cell.angle_alpha   90.00
_cell.angle_beta   90.00
_cell.angle_gamma   90.00
#
_symmetry.space_group_name_H-M   'P 1'
#
loop_
_entity.id
_entity.type
_entity.pdbx_description
1 polymer ?
#
loop_
_entity_poly.entity_id
_entity_poly.type
_entity_poly.pdbx_seq_one_letter_code
_entity_poly.pdbx_strand_id
1 'polypeptide(L)'
;MDALFPELLWLVCIAFMAGLVDAAVGGGGLVQLPGLFTALPQHTPAALLGTNKFSSFFGTAAAGWRYARNVRFPWAPVLFAAATAFVFSFAGATAVTLLPRDAVRPLILVLLVAMLAYTLVKKDFGALHRPRDVGRRELGLALLMGAAIGFYDGLFGPGTGSFLIFLFIRFFGLDFLRATAASKIVNIATNLAALSFFVPSGHVLLAFAVPMAAANVAGAFAGTRLALRGGTPVIRKLFVTLVVVLIAKMGWDTITGT
;
A
#
# COMPACT_ATOMS: atom_id res chain seq x y z
N MET A 1 -19.56 26.57 -1.44
CA MET A 1 -19.72 25.09 -1.56
C MET A 1 -19.45 24.61 -2.97
N ASP A 2 -19.71 25.44 -3.99
CA ASP A 2 -19.60 25.03 -5.41
C ASP A 2 -18.16 24.81 -5.92
N ALA A 3 -17.16 25.46 -5.33
CA ALA A 3 -15.76 25.29 -5.70
C ALA A 3 -15.11 23.99 -5.20
N LEU A 4 -15.63 23.37 -4.15
CA LEU A 4 -15.11 22.12 -3.59
C LEU A 4 -15.67 20.85 -4.26
N PHE A 5 -16.74 20.98 -5.02
CA PHE A 5 -17.44 19.84 -5.60
C PHE A 5 -16.64 19.12 -6.70
N PRO A 6 -15.98 19.81 -7.64
CA PRO A 6 -15.16 19.15 -8.66
C PRO A 6 -13.96 18.41 -8.08
N GLU A 7 -13.28 19.01 -7.09
CA GLU A 7 -12.13 18.42 -6.41
C GLU A 7 -12.54 17.17 -5.61
N LEU A 8 -13.66 17.23 -4.91
CA LEU A 8 -14.20 16.09 -4.18
C LEU A 8 -14.58 14.94 -5.12
N LEU A 9 -15.25 15.22 -6.23
CA LEU A 9 -15.63 14.21 -7.21
C LEU A 9 -14.40 13.52 -7.80
N TRP A 10 -13.39 14.30 -8.17
CA TRP A 10 -12.11 13.80 -8.66
C TRP A 10 -11.43 12.89 -7.63
N LEU A 11 -11.35 13.33 -6.38
CA LEU A 11 -10.73 12.56 -5.29
C LEU A 11 -11.49 11.27 -4.97
N VAL A 12 -12.82 11.28 -5.06
CA VAL A 12 -13.67 10.09 -4.89
C VAL A 12 -13.39 9.07 -6.00
N CYS A 13 -13.30 9.51 -7.26
CA CYS A 13 -12.94 8.62 -8.39
C CYS A 13 -11.54 8.03 -8.22
N ILE A 14 -10.57 8.85 -7.84
CA ILE A 14 -9.20 8.39 -7.56
C ILE A 14 -9.19 7.40 -6.37
N ALA A 15 -9.94 7.67 -5.31
CA ALA A 15 -10.01 6.79 -4.15
C ALA A 15 -10.63 5.43 -4.50
N PHE A 16 -11.65 5.38 -5.35
CA PHE A 16 -12.18 4.12 -5.88
C PHE A 16 -11.12 3.33 -6.65
N MET A 17 -10.42 3.98 -7.59
CA MET A 17 -9.35 3.33 -8.35
C MET A 17 -8.19 2.88 -7.46
N ALA A 18 -7.82 3.70 -6.47
CA ALA A 18 -6.81 3.35 -5.48
C ALA A 18 -7.21 2.13 -4.66
N GLY A 19 -8.45 2.06 -4.19
CA GLY A 19 -8.98 0.91 -3.47
C GLY A 19 -8.98 -0.37 -4.32
N LEU A 20 -9.39 -0.27 -5.60
CA LEU A 20 -9.37 -1.38 -6.54
C LEU A 20 -7.95 -1.92 -6.76
N VAL A 21 -7.03 -1.03 -7.08
CA VAL A 21 -5.62 -1.38 -7.34
C VAL A 21 -4.95 -1.89 -6.05
N ASP A 22 -5.18 -1.21 -4.92
CA ASP A 22 -4.63 -1.62 -3.64
C ASP A 22 -5.07 -3.03 -3.24
N ALA A 23 -6.36 -3.30 -3.35
CA ALA A 23 -6.90 -4.61 -3.02
C ALA A 23 -6.35 -5.72 -3.91
N ALA A 24 -6.11 -5.45 -5.20
CA ALA A 24 -5.58 -6.44 -6.13
C ALA A 24 -4.06 -6.63 -6.02
N VAL A 25 -3.29 -5.54 -5.90
CA VAL A 25 -1.81 -5.58 -6.06
C VAL A 25 -1.02 -4.70 -5.09
N GLY A 26 -1.69 -3.99 -4.17
CA GLY A 26 -1.01 -3.28 -3.09
C GLY A 26 -0.42 -1.92 -3.44
N GLY A 27 -0.92 -1.27 -4.50
CA GLY A 27 -0.38 0.01 -5.01
C GLY A 27 -1.28 1.23 -4.82
N GLY A 28 -2.31 1.17 -3.96
CA GLY A 28 -3.31 2.23 -3.85
C GLY A 28 -2.78 3.61 -3.53
N GLY A 29 -1.82 3.70 -2.61
CA GLY A 29 -1.20 4.96 -2.24
C GLY A 29 -0.47 5.65 -3.39
N LEU A 30 0.07 4.88 -4.34
CA LEU A 30 0.73 5.42 -5.55
C LEU A 30 -0.27 6.06 -6.52
N VAL A 31 -1.53 5.69 -6.44
CA VAL A 31 -2.63 6.28 -7.22
C VAL A 31 -3.23 7.47 -6.47
N GLN A 32 -3.50 7.31 -5.17
CA GLN A 32 -4.27 8.27 -4.39
C GLN A 32 -3.46 9.50 -3.97
N LEU A 33 -2.19 9.33 -3.59
CA LEU A 33 -1.37 10.46 -3.12
C LEU A 33 -1.12 11.52 -4.19
N PRO A 34 -0.69 11.20 -5.43
CA PRO A 34 -0.57 12.22 -6.47
C PRO A 34 -1.87 12.98 -6.70
N GLY A 35 -3.01 12.29 -6.67
CA GLY A 35 -4.32 12.93 -6.77
C GLY A 35 -4.61 13.93 -5.66
N LEU A 36 -4.29 13.58 -4.41
CA LEU A 36 -4.43 14.48 -3.26
C LEU A 36 -3.51 15.70 -3.36
N PHE A 37 -2.23 15.48 -3.72
CA PHE A 37 -1.27 16.59 -3.88
C PHE A 37 -1.63 17.55 -5.01
N THR A 38 -2.26 17.03 -6.08
CA THR A 38 -2.71 17.86 -7.21
C THR A 38 -4.00 18.61 -6.90
N ALA A 39 -4.98 17.95 -6.26
CA ALA A 39 -6.28 18.53 -5.98
C ALA A 39 -6.25 19.51 -4.79
N LEU A 40 -5.37 19.29 -3.82
CA LEU A 40 -5.34 20.04 -2.55
C LEU A 40 -3.93 20.60 -2.25
N PRO A 41 -3.28 21.35 -3.18
CA PRO A 41 -1.91 21.81 -3.03
C PRO A 41 -1.72 22.80 -1.86
N GLN A 42 -2.80 23.44 -1.40
CA GLN A 42 -2.81 24.40 -0.29
C GLN A 42 -2.64 23.74 1.08
N HIS A 43 -2.87 22.41 1.19
CA HIS A 43 -2.76 21.71 2.47
C HIS A 43 -1.35 21.16 2.73
N THR A 44 -1.03 21.01 4.01
CA THR A 44 0.28 20.45 4.40
C THR A 44 0.41 18.98 3.98
N PRO A 45 1.64 18.51 3.69
CA PRO A 45 1.86 17.10 3.36
C PRO A 45 1.35 16.14 4.44
N ALA A 46 1.52 16.48 5.71
CA ALA A 46 1.02 15.68 6.81
C ALA A 46 -0.50 15.51 6.75
N ALA A 47 -1.25 16.59 6.42
CA ALA A 47 -2.70 16.52 6.26
C ALA A 47 -3.12 15.67 5.05
N LEU A 48 -2.40 15.74 3.93
CA LEU A 48 -2.67 14.93 2.75
C LEU A 48 -2.33 13.45 3.00
N LEU A 49 -1.20 13.17 3.67
CA LEU A 49 -0.82 11.82 4.06
C LEU A 49 -1.81 11.22 5.07
N GLY A 50 -2.21 11.96 6.09
CA GLY A 50 -3.22 11.51 7.05
C GLY A 50 -4.58 11.23 6.39
N THR A 51 -5.01 12.10 5.47
CA THR A 51 -6.25 11.90 4.67
C THR A 51 -6.16 10.65 3.81
N ASN A 52 -5.02 10.43 3.15
CA ASN A 52 -4.76 9.20 2.40
C ASN A 52 -4.82 7.96 3.30
N LYS A 53 -4.14 7.99 4.46
CA LYS A 53 -4.14 6.88 5.42
C LYS A 53 -5.53 6.56 5.94
N PHE A 54 -6.34 7.59 6.23
CA PHE A 54 -7.73 7.41 6.66
C PHE A 54 -8.55 6.68 5.58
N SER A 55 -8.56 7.18 4.36
CA SER A 55 -9.28 6.55 3.25
C SER A 55 -8.80 5.11 3.00
N SER A 56 -7.49 4.91 2.93
CA SER A 56 -6.88 3.61 2.64
C SER A 56 -7.12 2.58 3.74
N PHE A 57 -7.18 2.99 5.00
CA PHE A 57 -7.44 2.08 6.12
C PHE A 57 -8.74 1.31 5.95
N PHE A 58 -9.84 2.00 5.62
CA PHE A 58 -11.14 1.35 5.47
C PHE A 58 -11.18 0.40 4.27
N GLY A 59 -10.61 0.80 3.13
CA GLY A 59 -10.52 -0.08 1.95
C GLY A 59 -9.63 -1.29 2.19
N THR A 60 -8.46 -1.08 2.82
CA THR A 60 -7.54 -2.17 3.16
C THR A 60 -8.15 -3.11 4.20
N ALA A 61 -8.90 -2.60 5.19
CA ALA A 61 -9.63 -3.42 6.16
C ALA A 61 -10.71 -4.28 5.49
N ALA A 62 -11.48 -3.69 4.57
CA ALA A 62 -12.47 -4.42 3.77
C ALA A 62 -11.83 -5.53 2.92
N ALA A 63 -10.71 -5.21 2.24
CA ALA A 63 -9.95 -6.18 1.46
C ALA A 63 -9.37 -7.30 2.36
N GLY A 64 -8.72 -6.94 3.46
CA GLY A 64 -8.12 -7.86 4.41
C GLY A 64 -9.14 -8.84 5.00
N TRP A 65 -10.32 -8.33 5.39
CA TRP A 65 -11.43 -9.15 5.87
C TRP A 65 -11.88 -10.19 4.82
N ARG A 66 -12.05 -9.75 3.55
CA ARG A 66 -12.43 -10.68 2.47
C ARG A 66 -11.34 -11.71 2.20
N TYR A 67 -10.07 -11.32 2.16
CA TYR A 67 -8.96 -12.24 1.96
C TYR A 67 -8.83 -13.24 3.11
N ALA A 68 -8.92 -12.80 4.36
CA ALA A 68 -8.83 -13.66 5.52
C ALA A 68 -9.90 -14.77 5.54
N ARG A 69 -11.08 -14.51 4.93
CA ARG A 69 -12.16 -15.50 4.81
C ARG A 69 -11.99 -16.45 3.63
N ASN A 70 -11.27 -16.07 2.59
CA ASN A 70 -11.24 -16.81 1.32
C ASN A 70 -9.87 -17.38 0.97
N VAL A 71 -8.79 -16.93 1.63
CA VAL A 71 -7.42 -17.30 1.29
C VAL A 71 -6.70 -17.79 2.54
N ARG A 72 -6.12 -19.00 2.46
CA ARG A 72 -5.29 -19.53 3.54
C ARG A 72 -3.85 -19.08 3.37
N PHE A 73 -3.26 -18.49 4.39
CA PHE A 73 -1.86 -18.09 4.47
C PHE A 73 -1.31 -18.32 5.88
N PRO A 74 0.03 -18.37 6.07
CA PRO A 74 0.63 -18.63 7.37
C PRO A 74 0.45 -17.42 8.30
N TRP A 75 -0.42 -17.54 9.30
CA TRP A 75 -0.74 -16.44 10.23
C TRP A 75 0.44 -16.01 11.09
N ALA A 76 1.29 -16.95 11.56
CA ALA A 76 2.37 -16.64 12.47
C ALA A 76 3.32 -15.56 11.90
N PRO A 77 4.00 -15.74 10.76
CA PRO A 77 4.88 -14.68 10.23
C PRO A 77 4.14 -13.40 9.88
N VAL A 78 2.86 -13.48 9.48
CA VAL A 78 2.05 -12.29 9.15
C VAL A 78 1.77 -11.46 10.40
N LEU A 79 1.41 -12.09 11.53
CA LEU A 79 1.14 -11.39 12.77
C LEU A 79 2.41 -10.82 13.41
N PHE A 80 3.54 -11.53 13.33
CA PHE A 80 4.84 -11.00 13.78
C PHE A 80 5.26 -9.78 12.96
N ALA A 81 5.11 -9.83 11.63
CA ALA A 81 5.35 -8.69 10.76
C ALA A 81 4.39 -7.52 11.08
N ALA A 82 3.09 -7.80 11.29
CA ALA A 82 2.09 -6.79 11.60
C ALA A 82 2.37 -6.08 12.94
N ALA A 83 2.79 -6.83 13.96
CA ALA A 83 3.10 -6.27 15.28
C ALA A 83 4.28 -5.28 15.21
N THR A 84 5.39 -5.68 14.58
CA THR A 84 6.53 -4.75 14.41
C THR A 84 6.22 -3.62 13.44
N ALA A 85 5.46 -3.90 12.37
CA ALA A 85 5.03 -2.88 11.42
C ALA A 85 4.15 -1.81 12.09
N PHE A 86 3.29 -2.19 13.04
CA PHE A 86 2.51 -1.25 13.83
C PHE A 86 3.41 -0.27 14.60
N VAL A 87 4.34 -0.80 15.38
CA VAL A 87 5.24 0.03 16.21
C VAL A 87 6.08 0.97 15.35
N PHE A 88 6.70 0.44 14.31
CA PHE A 88 7.58 1.23 13.44
C PHE A 88 6.82 2.16 12.50
N SER A 89 5.57 1.85 12.14
CA SER A 89 4.74 2.78 11.36
C SER A 89 4.31 3.98 12.18
N PHE A 90 4.04 3.81 13.47
CA PHE A 90 3.82 4.94 14.36
C PHE A 90 5.06 5.85 14.42
N ALA A 91 6.25 5.27 14.61
CA ALA A 91 7.51 6.00 14.58
C ALA A 91 7.75 6.71 13.23
N GLY A 92 7.45 6.05 12.11
CA GLY A 92 7.53 6.64 10.77
C GLY A 92 6.57 7.82 10.59
N ALA A 93 5.33 7.69 11.06
CA ALA A 93 4.33 8.75 10.97
C ALA A 93 4.73 10.00 11.78
N THR A 94 5.33 9.82 12.96
CA THR A 94 5.86 10.94 13.73
C THR A 94 7.06 11.62 13.07
N ALA A 95 7.89 10.85 12.35
CA ALA A 95 9.06 11.36 11.66
C ALA A 95 8.74 12.12 10.35
N VAL A 96 7.51 12.03 9.84
CA VAL A 96 7.08 12.68 8.59
C VAL A 96 7.28 14.20 8.58
N THR A 97 7.21 14.82 9.75
CA THR A 97 7.38 16.26 9.91
C THR A 97 8.84 16.71 9.75
N LEU A 98 9.79 15.79 9.75
CA LEU A 98 11.23 16.06 9.74
C LEU A 98 11.89 15.88 8.36
N LEU A 99 11.16 15.35 7.36
CA LEU A 99 11.75 14.96 6.08
C LEU A 99 11.64 16.00 4.98
N PRO A 100 12.76 16.28 4.27
CA PRO A 100 12.72 16.99 3.00
C PRO A 100 12.06 16.12 1.93
N ARG A 101 11.06 16.67 1.23
CA ARG A 101 10.24 15.98 0.21
C ARG A 101 11.05 15.37 -0.93
N ASP A 102 12.20 15.95 -1.26
CA ASP A 102 12.95 15.66 -2.49
C ASP A 102 13.75 14.36 -2.43
N ALA A 103 14.09 13.86 -1.23
CA ALA A 103 14.88 12.64 -1.07
C ALA A 103 14.08 11.34 -1.25
N VAL A 104 12.77 11.38 -1.12
CA VAL A 104 11.92 10.18 -1.06
C VAL A 104 11.55 9.66 -2.45
N ARG A 105 11.29 10.56 -3.42
CA ARG A 105 10.94 10.19 -4.80
C ARG A 105 11.98 9.28 -5.47
N PRO A 106 13.29 9.62 -5.52
CA PRO A 106 14.29 8.77 -6.16
C PRO A 106 14.45 7.41 -5.48
N LEU A 107 14.34 7.35 -4.16
CA LEU A 107 14.42 6.08 -3.44
C LEU A 107 13.28 5.12 -3.86
N ILE A 108 12.05 5.62 -3.95
CA ILE A 108 10.90 4.81 -4.39
C ILE A 108 11.11 4.32 -5.81
N LEU A 109 11.56 5.18 -6.71
CA LEU A 109 11.81 4.82 -8.10
C LEU A 109 12.85 3.67 -8.19
N VAL A 110 13.97 3.79 -7.50
CA VAL A 110 15.00 2.73 -7.46
C VAL A 110 14.44 1.42 -6.95
N LEU A 111 13.68 1.44 -5.85
CA LEU A 111 13.06 0.23 -5.28
C LEU A 111 12.03 -0.40 -6.22
N LEU A 112 11.21 0.41 -6.90
CA LEU A 112 10.23 -0.08 -7.89
C LEU A 112 10.92 -0.71 -9.10
N VAL A 113 11.98 -0.07 -9.62
CA VAL A 113 12.77 -0.60 -10.75
C VAL A 113 13.43 -1.92 -10.38
N ALA A 114 14.07 -2.00 -9.21
CA ALA A 114 14.71 -3.23 -8.73
C ALA A 114 13.69 -4.37 -8.56
N MET A 115 12.51 -4.07 -8.00
CA MET A 115 11.42 -5.03 -7.82
C MET A 115 10.86 -5.52 -9.16
N LEU A 116 10.67 -4.62 -10.13
CA LEU A 116 10.21 -4.96 -11.48
C LEU A 116 11.24 -5.85 -12.19
N ALA A 117 12.50 -5.43 -12.22
CA ALA A 117 13.58 -6.19 -12.85
C ALA A 117 13.66 -7.61 -12.27
N TYR A 118 13.62 -7.76 -10.94
CA TYR A 118 13.60 -9.07 -10.30
C TYR A 118 12.38 -9.91 -10.72
N THR A 119 11.19 -9.31 -10.76
CA THR A 119 9.93 -10.01 -11.10
C THR A 119 9.91 -10.48 -12.55
N LEU A 120 10.50 -9.71 -13.47
CA LEU A 120 10.57 -10.04 -14.90
C LEU A 120 11.64 -11.12 -15.18
N VAL A 121 12.80 -11.03 -14.54
CA VAL A 121 13.89 -12.01 -14.70
C VAL A 121 13.50 -13.38 -14.13
N LYS A 122 12.81 -13.41 -13.00
CA LYS A 122 12.33 -14.64 -12.37
C LYS A 122 10.93 -14.99 -12.85
N LYS A 123 10.82 -15.73 -13.96
CA LYS A 123 9.53 -16.09 -14.59
C LYS A 123 8.55 -16.80 -13.64
N ASP A 124 9.07 -17.59 -12.70
CA ASP A 124 8.27 -18.32 -11.69
C ASP A 124 8.02 -17.53 -10.40
N PHE A 125 8.47 -16.26 -10.32
CA PHE A 125 8.29 -15.44 -9.14
C PHE A 125 6.81 -15.26 -8.80
N GLY A 126 6.42 -15.78 -7.63
CA GLY A 126 5.03 -15.72 -7.15
C GLY A 126 4.01 -16.52 -7.97
N ALA A 127 4.41 -17.27 -9.00
CA ALA A 127 3.51 -18.08 -9.79
C ALA A 127 3.07 -19.34 -9.03
N LEU A 128 3.98 -19.96 -8.30
CA LEU A 128 3.76 -21.19 -7.55
C LEU A 128 3.81 -20.94 -6.05
N HIS A 129 2.90 -21.60 -5.33
CA HIS A 129 2.93 -21.62 -3.87
C HIS A 129 3.93 -22.69 -3.40
N ARG A 130 5.07 -22.25 -2.90
CA ARG A 130 6.11 -23.09 -2.31
C ARG A 130 6.44 -22.57 -0.91
N PRO A 131 5.51 -22.73 0.07
CA PRO A 131 5.70 -22.18 1.40
C PRO A 131 6.93 -22.78 2.04
N ARG A 132 7.65 -21.95 2.77
CA ARG A 132 8.77 -22.37 3.61
C ARG A 132 8.25 -22.74 4.98
N ASP A 133 8.92 -23.68 5.62
CA ASP A 133 8.64 -24.01 7.01
C ASP A 133 8.92 -22.78 7.89
N VAL A 134 7.98 -22.50 8.80
CA VAL A 134 8.06 -21.31 9.67
C VAL A 134 8.88 -21.68 10.92
N GLY A 135 10.18 -21.44 10.83
CA GLY A 135 11.11 -21.56 11.95
C GLY A 135 11.45 -20.22 12.60
N ARG A 136 12.40 -20.23 13.54
CA ARG A 136 12.88 -19.00 14.21
C ARG A 136 13.45 -17.98 13.24
N ARG A 137 14.12 -18.43 12.17
CA ARG A 137 14.67 -17.58 11.13
C ARG A 137 13.58 -16.81 10.38
N GLU A 138 12.54 -17.50 9.96
CA GLU A 138 11.41 -16.93 9.23
C GLU A 138 10.64 -15.92 10.09
N LEU A 139 10.49 -16.20 11.38
CA LEU A 139 9.90 -15.25 12.33
C LEU A 139 10.79 -14.01 12.52
N GLY A 140 12.11 -14.17 12.61
CA GLY A 140 13.07 -13.07 12.65
C GLY A 140 13.02 -12.20 11.37
N LEU A 141 12.91 -12.83 10.19
CA LEU A 141 12.70 -12.12 8.92
C LEU A 141 11.37 -11.38 8.88
N ALA A 142 10.29 -11.96 9.43
CA ALA A 142 9.01 -11.30 9.52
C ALA A 142 9.06 -10.05 10.39
N LEU A 143 9.71 -10.12 11.56
CA LEU A 143 9.92 -8.98 12.45
C LEU A 143 10.71 -7.86 11.76
N LEU A 144 11.83 -8.20 11.10
CA LEU A 144 12.66 -7.23 10.39
C LEU A 144 11.92 -6.59 9.21
N MET A 145 11.22 -7.41 8.43
CA MET A 145 10.39 -6.95 7.32
C MET A 145 9.29 -6.00 7.81
N GLY A 146 8.60 -6.38 8.89
CA GLY A 146 7.57 -5.56 9.50
C GLY A 146 8.12 -4.22 9.99
N ALA A 147 9.28 -4.23 10.67
CA ALA A 147 9.92 -3.01 11.15
C ALA A 147 10.31 -2.06 10.00
N ALA A 148 11.03 -2.57 9.00
CA ALA A 148 11.52 -1.77 7.87
C ALA A 148 10.37 -1.21 7.02
N ILE A 149 9.43 -2.08 6.63
CA ILE A 149 8.30 -1.67 5.80
C ILE A 149 7.29 -0.85 6.60
N GLY A 150 7.10 -1.17 7.89
CA GLY A 150 6.24 -0.38 8.77
C GLY A 150 6.74 1.06 8.91
N PHE A 151 8.02 1.26 9.20
CA PHE A 151 8.62 2.60 9.26
C PHE A 151 8.45 3.37 7.94
N TYR A 152 8.78 2.72 6.81
CA TYR A 152 8.55 3.29 5.49
C TYR A 152 7.09 3.67 5.25
N ASP A 153 6.15 2.79 5.61
CA ASP A 153 4.71 3.03 5.41
C ASP A 153 4.18 4.18 6.27
N GLY A 154 4.61 4.26 7.52
CA GLY A 154 4.27 5.36 8.41
C GLY A 154 4.80 6.71 7.91
N LEU A 155 6.05 6.70 7.44
CA LEU A 155 6.74 7.87 6.96
C LEU A 155 6.17 8.41 5.64
N PHE A 156 5.84 7.50 4.70
CA PHE A 156 5.48 7.86 3.34
C PHE A 156 4.34 7.01 2.76
N GLY A 157 4.49 5.70 2.69
CA GLY A 157 3.45 4.73 2.37
C GLY A 157 3.23 4.30 0.93
N PRO A 158 3.52 5.07 -0.14
CA PRO A 158 3.26 4.63 -1.49
C PRO A 158 3.98 3.32 -1.85
N GLY A 159 3.24 2.34 -2.38
CA GLY A 159 3.83 1.07 -2.80
C GLY A 159 4.08 0.05 -1.68
N THR A 160 3.81 0.37 -0.43
CA THR A 160 3.99 -0.53 0.73
C THR A 160 3.38 -1.91 0.49
N GLY A 161 2.15 -1.96 -0.02
CA GLY A 161 1.49 -3.23 -0.33
C GLY A 161 2.25 -4.05 -1.37
N SER A 162 2.75 -3.41 -2.42
CA SER A 162 3.56 -4.06 -3.45
C SER A 162 4.89 -4.59 -2.89
N PHE A 163 5.56 -3.83 -2.03
CA PHE A 163 6.78 -4.28 -1.35
C PHE A 163 6.51 -5.46 -0.42
N LEU A 164 5.44 -5.42 0.36
CA LEU A 164 5.04 -6.54 1.22
C LEU A 164 4.73 -7.80 0.39
N ILE A 165 3.98 -7.67 -0.71
CA ILE A 165 3.70 -8.78 -1.63
C ILE A 165 5.03 -9.39 -2.12
N PHE A 166 5.94 -8.54 -2.62
CA PHE A 166 7.25 -8.98 -3.09
C PHE A 166 8.02 -9.74 -2.00
N LEU A 167 8.09 -9.20 -0.78
CA LEU A 167 8.84 -9.78 0.32
C LEU A 167 8.21 -11.09 0.82
N PHE A 168 6.87 -11.18 0.88
CA PHE A 168 6.18 -12.42 1.22
C PHE A 168 6.43 -13.52 0.18
N ILE A 169 6.44 -13.20 -1.11
CA ILE A 169 6.80 -14.15 -2.16
C ILE A 169 8.28 -14.56 -1.99
N ARG A 170 9.18 -13.61 -1.85
CA ARG A 170 10.62 -13.85 -1.85
C ARG A 170 11.12 -14.64 -0.65
N PHE A 171 10.61 -14.30 0.54
CA PHE A 171 11.12 -14.87 1.78
C PHE A 171 10.27 -16.03 2.32
N PHE A 172 8.98 -16.03 2.08
CA PHE A 172 8.06 -17.05 2.61
C PHE A 172 7.54 -18.02 1.54
N GLY A 173 7.85 -17.79 0.27
CA GLY A 173 7.45 -18.69 -0.84
C GLY A 173 5.96 -18.68 -1.14
N LEU A 174 5.25 -17.61 -0.77
CA LEU A 174 3.83 -17.49 -1.09
C LEU A 174 3.65 -17.19 -2.59
N ASP A 175 2.53 -17.61 -3.17
CA ASP A 175 2.10 -17.11 -4.47
C ASP A 175 1.54 -15.68 -4.37
N PHE A 176 1.29 -15.03 -5.52
CA PHE A 176 0.80 -13.64 -5.54
C PHE A 176 -0.51 -13.47 -4.79
N LEU A 177 -1.46 -14.40 -4.89
CA LEU A 177 -2.76 -14.28 -4.20
C LEU A 177 -2.59 -14.35 -2.67
N ARG A 178 -1.81 -15.32 -2.17
CA ARG A 178 -1.56 -15.47 -0.73
C ARG A 178 -0.70 -14.34 -0.17
N ALA A 179 0.29 -13.90 -0.94
CA ALA A 179 1.13 -12.76 -0.57
C ALA A 179 0.31 -11.46 -0.50
N THR A 180 -0.62 -11.25 -1.46
CA THR A 180 -1.56 -10.13 -1.42
C THR A 180 -2.44 -10.19 -0.17
N ALA A 181 -3.01 -11.35 0.14
CA ALA A 181 -3.82 -11.54 1.34
C ALA A 181 -3.04 -11.23 2.64
N ALA A 182 -1.83 -11.76 2.76
CA ALA A 182 -0.94 -11.53 3.90
C ALA A 182 -0.55 -10.05 4.04
N SER A 183 -0.23 -9.39 2.91
CA SER A 183 0.15 -7.98 2.91
C SER A 183 -0.96 -7.07 3.43
N LYS A 184 -2.24 -7.39 3.20
CA LYS A 184 -3.36 -6.59 3.71
C LYS A 184 -3.43 -6.58 5.23
N ILE A 185 -3.12 -7.68 5.88
CA ILE A 185 -3.11 -7.76 7.36
C ILE A 185 -2.03 -6.83 7.92
N VAL A 186 -0.83 -6.85 7.34
CA VAL A 186 0.25 -5.93 7.74
C VAL A 186 -0.12 -4.48 7.45
N ASN A 187 -0.71 -4.19 6.28
CA ASN A 187 -1.13 -2.84 5.92
C ASN A 187 -2.27 -2.29 6.80
N ILE A 188 -3.16 -3.13 7.32
CA ILE A 188 -4.14 -2.71 8.33
C ILE A 188 -3.42 -2.21 9.58
N ALA A 189 -2.43 -2.97 10.06
CA ALA A 189 -1.66 -2.59 11.24
C ALA A 189 -0.89 -1.28 11.03
N THR A 190 -0.22 -1.11 9.91
CA THR A 190 0.54 0.12 9.61
C THR A 190 -0.37 1.35 9.45
N ASN A 191 -1.50 1.21 8.74
CA ASN A 191 -2.45 2.31 8.59
C ASN A 191 -3.09 2.69 9.92
N LEU A 192 -3.45 1.71 10.77
CA LEU A 192 -3.99 1.97 12.11
C LEU A 192 -2.97 2.70 12.98
N ALA A 193 -1.70 2.29 12.95
CA ALA A 193 -0.63 2.93 13.68
C ALA A 193 -0.40 4.39 13.22
N ALA A 194 -0.35 4.62 11.90
CA ALA A 194 -0.22 5.97 11.36
C ALA A 194 -1.42 6.85 11.72
N LEU A 195 -2.64 6.32 11.69
CA LEU A 195 -3.85 7.04 12.10
C LEU A 195 -3.87 7.37 13.59
N SER A 196 -3.25 6.54 14.44
CA SER A 196 -3.09 6.83 15.87
C SER A 196 -2.25 8.10 16.12
N PHE A 197 -1.45 8.51 15.14
CA PHE A 197 -0.74 9.78 15.14
C PHE A 197 -1.52 10.88 14.39
N PHE A 198 -1.94 10.65 13.14
CA PHE A 198 -2.50 11.70 12.29
C PHE A 198 -3.86 12.22 12.76
N VAL A 199 -4.72 11.35 13.33
CA VAL A 199 -6.06 11.75 13.77
C VAL A 199 -5.98 12.68 15.00
N PRO A 200 -5.30 12.33 16.12
CA PRO A 200 -5.18 13.23 17.27
C PRO A 200 -4.42 14.52 16.96
N SER A 201 -3.49 14.47 16.00
CA SER A 201 -2.71 15.66 15.59
C SER A 201 -3.47 16.58 14.62
N GLY A 202 -4.73 16.31 14.30
CA GLY A 202 -5.54 17.12 13.39
C GLY A 202 -5.11 17.06 11.91
N HIS A 203 -4.30 16.07 11.52
CA HIS A 203 -3.77 15.92 10.18
C HIS A 203 -4.67 15.02 9.29
N VAL A 204 -5.99 15.13 9.41
CA VAL A 204 -6.96 14.43 8.55
C VAL A 204 -8.04 15.40 8.10
N LEU A 205 -8.19 15.59 6.81
CA LEU A 205 -9.22 16.42 6.18
C LEU A 205 -10.52 15.62 6.07
N LEU A 206 -11.30 15.52 7.14
CA LEU A 206 -12.48 14.64 7.23
C LEU A 206 -13.50 14.87 6.12
N ALA A 207 -13.67 16.12 5.67
CA ALA A 207 -14.60 16.45 4.58
C ALA A 207 -14.26 15.71 3.27
N PHE A 208 -12.99 15.44 3.01
CA PHE A 208 -12.51 14.65 1.87
C PHE A 208 -12.31 13.18 2.25
N ALA A 209 -11.74 12.91 3.44
CA ALA A 209 -11.36 11.58 3.87
C ALA A 209 -12.54 10.60 3.95
N VAL A 210 -13.71 11.04 4.44
CA VAL A 210 -14.90 10.19 4.60
C VAL A 210 -15.48 9.75 3.26
N PRO A 211 -15.80 10.64 2.29
CA PRO A 211 -16.25 10.22 0.96
C PRO A 211 -15.22 9.38 0.22
N MET A 212 -13.93 9.72 0.32
CA MET A 212 -12.84 8.93 -0.24
C MET A 212 -12.77 7.53 0.38
N ALA A 213 -12.98 7.39 1.70
CA ALA A 213 -13.01 6.09 2.37
C ALA A 213 -14.13 5.20 1.85
N ALA A 214 -15.35 5.75 1.68
CA ALA A 214 -16.46 5.02 1.11
C ALA A 214 -16.18 4.52 -0.31
N ALA A 215 -15.60 5.38 -1.16
CA ALA A 215 -15.20 5.03 -2.52
C ALA A 215 -14.07 4.00 -2.54
N ASN A 216 -13.07 4.14 -1.65
CA ASN A 216 -11.96 3.20 -1.52
C ASN A 216 -12.45 1.81 -1.09
N VAL A 217 -13.41 1.72 -0.16
CA VAL A 217 -14.07 0.46 0.20
C VAL A 217 -14.78 -0.16 -1.00
N ALA A 218 -15.54 0.61 -1.76
CA ALA A 218 -16.21 0.11 -2.98
C ALA A 218 -15.18 -0.42 -4.00
N GLY A 219 -14.09 0.32 -4.23
CA GLY A 219 -12.98 -0.10 -5.06
C GLY A 219 -12.32 -1.38 -4.53
N ALA A 220 -12.09 -1.48 -3.21
CA ALA A 220 -11.51 -2.66 -2.58
C ALA A 220 -12.40 -3.91 -2.75
N PHE A 221 -13.71 -3.78 -2.70
CA PHE A 221 -14.64 -4.88 -3.02
C PHE A 221 -14.49 -5.33 -4.48
N ALA A 222 -14.40 -4.39 -5.42
CA ALA A 222 -14.18 -4.72 -6.84
C ALA A 222 -12.81 -5.40 -7.05
N GLY A 223 -11.74 -4.83 -6.50
CA GLY A 223 -10.38 -5.35 -6.61
C GLY A 223 -10.20 -6.74 -5.99
N THR A 224 -10.74 -6.98 -4.80
CA THR A 224 -10.72 -8.31 -4.18
C THR A 224 -11.52 -9.34 -4.97
N ARG A 225 -12.66 -8.95 -5.55
CA ARG A 225 -13.45 -9.85 -6.40
C ARG A 225 -12.67 -10.26 -7.64
N LEU A 226 -12.00 -9.29 -8.28
CA LEU A 226 -11.13 -9.54 -9.43
C LEU A 226 -9.98 -10.48 -9.06
N ALA A 227 -9.29 -10.21 -7.96
CA ALA A 227 -8.16 -11.01 -7.49
C ALA A 227 -8.56 -12.44 -7.12
N LEU A 228 -9.65 -12.62 -6.39
CA LEU A 228 -10.14 -13.93 -5.97
C LEU A 228 -10.64 -14.78 -7.15
N ARG A 229 -11.25 -14.15 -8.17
CA ARG A 229 -11.72 -14.85 -9.37
C ARG A 229 -10.61 -15.17 -10.36
N GLY A 230 -9.69 -14.22 -10.56
CA GLY A 230 -8.59 -14.33 -11.51
C GLY A 230 -7.37 -15.08 -10.97
N GLY A 231 -7.27 -15.20 -9.64
CA GLY A 231 -6.16 -15.87 -8.98
C GLY A 231 -4.80 -15.24 -9.26
N THR A 232 -3.75 -15.99 -8.96
CA THR A 232 -2.34 -15.58 -9.11
C THR A 232 -1.98 -15.02 -10.49
N PRO A 233 -2.41 -15.58 -11.64
CA PRO A 233 -2.02 -15.04 -12.95
C PRO A 233 -2.52 -13.63 -13.20
N VAL A 234 -3.78 -13.34 -12.84
CA VAL A 234 -4.38 -12.02 -13.03
C VAL A 234 -3.70 -10.99 -12.12
N ILE A 235 -3.48 -11.34 -10.84
CA ILE A 235 -2.81 -10.46 -9.89
C ILE A 235 -1.38 -10.15 -10.36
N ARG A 236 -0.64 -11.16 -10.83
CA ARG A 236 0.71 -10.97 -11.37
C ARG A 236 0.73 -10.00 -12.55
N LYS A 237 -0.20 -10.17 -13.51
CA LYS A 237 -0.31 -9.27 -14.67
C LYS A 237 -0.61 -7.83 -14.24
N LEU A 238 -1.58 -7.64 -13.35
CA LEU A 238 -1.93 -6.31 -12.81
C LEU A 238 -0.76 -5.69 -12.04
N PHE A 239 -0.05 -6.48 -11.23
CA PHE A 239 1.13 -6.03 -10.49
C PHE A 239 2.23 -5.50 -11.44
N VAL A 240 2.61 -6.29 -12.44
CA VAL A 240 3.62 -5.87 -13.41
C VAL A 240 3.17 -4.62 -14.18
N THR A 241 1.92 -4.60 -14.65
CA THR A 241 1.37 -3.43 -15.35
C THR A 241 1.41 -2.18 -14.48
N LEU A 242 0.96 -2.28 -13.21
CA LEU A 242 1.00 -1.16 -12.28
C LEU A 242 2.42 -0.64 -12.09
N VAL A 243 3.37 -1.54 -11.80
CA VAL A 243 4.76 -1.14 -11.53
C VAL A 243 5.40 -0.48 -12.75
N VAL A 244 5.14 -0.99 -13.97
CA VAL A 244 5.61 -0.38 -15.23
C VAL A 244 5.05 1.04 -15.40
N VAL A 245 3.74 1.21 -15.21
CA VAL A 245 3.08 2.52 -15.33
C VAL A 245 3.67 3.51 -14.32
N LEU A 246 3.89 3.06 -13.08
CA LEU A 246 4.45 3.91 -12.03
C LEU A 246 5.90 4.32 -12.31
N ILE A 247 6.74 3.39 -12.78
CA ILE A 247 8.12 3.68 -13.17
C ILE A 247 8.13 4.70 -14.33
N ALA A 248 7.28 4.49 -15.34
CA ALA A 248 7.18 5.40 -16.47
C ALA A 248 6.75 6.81 -16.02
N LYS A 249 5.72 6.90 -15.15
CA LYS A 249 5.24 8.17 -14.61
C LYS A 249 6.30 8.85 -13.74
N MET A 250 6.87 8.16 -12.77
CA MET A 250 7.87 8.75 -11.87
C MET A 250 9.16 9.12 -12.61
N GLY A 251 9.55 8.33 -13.61
CA GLY A 251 10.68 8.65 -14.48
C GLY A 251 10.42 9.92 -15.29
N TRP A 252 9.21 10.04 -15.85
CA TRP A 252 8.79 11.25 -16.57
C TRP A 252 8.80 12.48 -15.66
N ASP A 253 8.17 12.40 -14.49
CA ASP A 253 8.12 13.49 -13.49
C ASP A 253 9.53 13.92 -13.05
N THR A 254 10.48 12.97 -12.95
CA THR A 254 11.88 13.26 -12.59
C THR A 254 12.62 14.01 -13.72
N ILE A 255 12.35 13.66 -14.99
CA ILE A 255 13.00 14.30 -16.17
C ILE A 255 12.42 15.69 -16.43
N THR A 256 11.10 15.85 -16.25
CA THR A 256 10.38 17.10 -16.56
C THR A 256 10.36 18.07 -15.39
N GLY A 257 10.78 17.68 -14.20
CA GLY A 257 10.79 18.53 -12.99
C GLY A 257 9.39 18.82 -12.44
N THR A 258 8.39 18.00 -12.78
CA THR A 258 6.98 18.14 -12.36
C THR A 258 6.62 17.22 -11.20
#